data_68017d44a1466e951df0fcf8bb56437e
#
_entry.id   68017d44a1466e951df0fcf8bb56437e
#
_cell.length_a   1.000
_cell.length_b   1.000
_cell.length_c   1.000
_cell.angle_alpha   90.00
_cell.angle_beta   90.00
_cell.angle_gamma   90.00
#
_symmetry.space_group_name_H-M   'P 1'
#
loop_
_entity.id
_entity.type
_entity.pdbx_description
1 polymer ?
#
loop_
_entity_poly.entity_id
_entity_poly.type
_entity_poly.pdbx_seq_one_letter_code
_entity_poly.pdbx_strand_id
1 'polypeptide(L)'
;MQNRLTERLRQLILGWSFLIVLPGISEGAEPASFAKPEKSRLEVATAGSGTTSLPLLVALEGGYFAKRGLSVAVNQVGATVAVQGVISGTIDIYQGGTAAIAAHLAGADIIYVAAPVDRNSLILFGQKGITSFESLRGKSIATTFPGAFGEIAVRMTARKQGMEVGKDIKLLYHRSSPEALSTLLAGNADALIVSPPQSELAKQKGYPVIIDYYKEGLKIVGPGTAVTREFFQKYPNTIKAYLMGYLDGLKRAIEDEDFARKIDTKYTKISDPKILAENYQQGLRVWNKDMTVDPAAIRVVLDDSSDLKAKSADPKRFYDNSLIEAVNREYASKLFPGEVR
;
A
#
# COMPACT_ATOMS: atom_id res chain seq x y z
N MET A 1 61.69 -47.21 -49.67
CA MET A 1 61.62 -45.75 -49.81
C MET A 1 60.29 -45.25 -49.19
N GLN A 2 60.12 -45.45 -47.93
CA GLN A 2 58.89 -45.02 -47.24
C GLN A 2 59.18 -44.90 -45.74
N ASN A 3 60.03 -43.95 -45.34
CA ASN A 3 60.24 -43.71 -43.91
C ASN A 3 60.97 -42.37 -43.57
N ARG A 4 60.86 -41.36 -44.43
CA ARG A 4 61.52 -40.06 -44.17
C ARG A 4 60.56 -38.83 -44.28
N LEU A 5 59.28 -39.04 -44.40
CA LEU A 5 58.26 -37.94 -44.50
C LEU A 5 57.43 -37.71 -43.24
N THR A 6 57.59 -38.54 -42.23
CA THR A 6 56.78 -38.42 -40.96
C THR A 6 57.46 -37.68 -39.80
N GLU A 7 58.77 -37.38 -39.93
CA GLU A 7 59.48 -36.66 -38.82
C GLU A 7 59.61 -35.14 -39.00
N ARG A 8 59.26 -34.57 -40.15
CA ARG A 8 59.36 -33.14 -40.40
C ARG A 8 58.04 -32.37 -40.14
N LEU A 9 56.99 -33.07 -39.79
CA LEU A 9 55.67 -32.46 -39.44
C LEU A 9 55.39 -32.40 -37.94
N ARG A 10 56.37 -32.75 -37.09
CA ARG A 10 56.22 -32.75 -35.62
C ARG A 10 56.86 -31.58 -34.87
N GLN A 11 57.48 -30.62 -35.57
CA GLN A 11 58.25 -29.52 -34.96
C GLN A 11 57.73 -28.11 -35.29
N LEU A 12 56.50 -27.96 -35.77
CA LEU A 12 55.91 -26.60 -36.05
C LEU A 12 54.57 -26.34 -35.41
N ILE A 13 54.23 -26.99 -34.26
CA ILE A 13 53.08 -26.66 -33.42
C ILE A 13 53.61 -26.48 -32.00
N LEU A 14 54.46 -25.49 -31.82
CA LEU A 14 54.81 -24.97 -30.50
C LEU A 14 54.76 -23.44 -30.57
N GLY A 15 53.75 -22.89 -29.93
CA GLY A 15 53.75 -21.48 -29.60
C GLY A 15 52.68 -20.65 -30.31
N TRP A 16 51.49 -20.67 -29.79
CA TRP A 16 50.70 -19.44 -29.55
C TRP A 16 49.41 -19.88 -28.80
N SER A 17 49.56 -20.13 -27.50
CA SER A 17 48.41 -20.16 -26.60
C SER A 17 47.96 -18.73 -26.46
N PHE A 18 46.98 -18.32 -27.27
CA PHE A 18 46.19 -17.14 -27.01
C PHE A 18 45.35 -17.41 -25.75
N LEU A 19 45.78 -16.85 -24.61
CA LEU A 19 44.96 -16.74 -23.42
C LEU A 19 43.77 -15.81 -23.77
N ILE A 20 42.66 -16.38 -24.19
CA ILE A 20 41.38 -15.63 -24.24
C ILE A 20 41.00 -15.42 -22.78
N VAL A 21 41.36 -14.24 -22.22
CA VAL A 21 40.77 -13.71 -21.02
C VAL A 21 39.34 -13.35 -21.39
N LEU A 22 38.42 -14.27 -21.14
CA LEU A 22 36.99 -13.95 -21.13
C LEU A 22 36.80 -12.89 -20.04
N PRO A 23 36.18 -11.74 -20.35
CA PRO A 23 35.80 -10.79 -19.29
C PRO A 23 34.92 -11.56 -18.31
N GLY A 24 35.35 -11.58 -17.06
CA GLY A 24 34.58 -12.19 -15.98
C GLY A 24 33.16 -11.66 -16.04
N ILE A 25 32.21 -12.56 -16.24
CA ILE A 25 30.82 -12.29 -15.96
C ILE A 25 30.83 -11.91 -14.46
N SER A 26 30.64 -10.63 -14.18
CA SER A 26 30.41 -10.15 -12.84
C SER A 26 29.23 -10.98 -12.30
N GLU A 27 29.52 -11.95 -11.44
CA GLU A 27 28.52 -12.60 -10.63
C GLU A 27 27.77 -11.48 -9.92
N GLY A 28 26.54 -11.22 -10.38
CA GLY A 28 25.63 -10.32 -9.71
C GLY A 28 25.60 -10.73 -8.25
N ALA A 29 25.86 -9.79 -7.35
CA ALA A 29 25.88 -10.03 -5.92
C ALA A 29 24.67 -10.91 -5.56
N GLU A 30 24.93 -12.09 -4.98
CA GLU A 30 23.86 -12.95 -4.47
C GLU A 30 22.91 -12.10 -3.62
N PRO A 31 21.60 -12.19 -3.84
CA PRO A 31 20.66 -11.47 -3.01
C PRO A 31 20.89 -11.87 -1.55
N ALA A 32 21.01 -10.89 -0.65
CA ALA A 32 21.22 -11.13 0.77
C ALA A 32 20.38 -12.32 1.22
N SER A 33 21.05 -13.39 1.70
CA SER A 33 20.36 -14.64 2.08
C SER A 33 19.62 -14.39 3.39
N PHE A 34 18.38 -13.92 3.27
CA PHE A 34 17.49 -13.85 4.43
C PHE A 34 17.12 -15.27 4.88
N ALA A 35 17.00 -15.45 6.19
CA ALA A 35 16.60 -16.72 6.76
C ALA A 35 15.26 -17.19 6.19
N LYS A 36 15.11 -18.50 6.04
CA LYS A 36 13.88 -19.11 5.53
C LYS A 36 12.67 -18.70 6.37
N PRO A 37 11.51 -18.40 5.76
CA PRO A 37 10.28 -18.11 6.47
C PRO A 37 9.90 -19.25 7.44
N GLU A 38 9.48 -18.92 8.65
CA GLU A 38 9.00 -19.89 9.66
C GLU A 38 7.63 -20.43 9.26
N LYS A 39 6.81 -19.62 8.62
CA LYS A 39 5.49 -19.94 8.06
C LYS A 39 5.47 -19.60 6.59
N SER A 40 5.26 -20.61 5.72
CA SER A 40 5.30 -20.43 4.27
C SER A 40 3.94 -20.10 3.65
N ARG A 41 2.82 -20.38 4.31
CA ARG A 41 1.47 -20.06 3.83
C ARG A 41 0.90 -18.91 4.64
N LEU A 42 0.44 -17.87 3.94
CA LEU A 42 -0.14 -16.67 4.54
C LEU A 42 -1.53 -16.38 3.98
N GLU A 43 -2.47 -16.12 4.89
CA GLU A 43 -3.77 -15.54 4.58
C GLU A 43 -3.70 -14.03 4.84
N VAL A 44 -3.84 -13.24 3.78
CA VAL A 44 -3.79 -11.78 3.81
C VAL A 44 -5.17 -11.23 3.51
N ALA A 45 -5.66 -10.31 4.32
CA ALA A 45 -6.91 -9.61 4.05
C ALA A 45 -6.66 -8.15 3.66
N THR A 46 -7.39 -7.66 2.66
CA THR A 46 -7.42 -6.25 2.28
C THR A 46 -8.85 -5.76 2.12
N ALA A 47 -9.09 -4.50 2.49
CA ALA A 47 -10.42 -3.88 2.35
C ALA A 47 -10.63 -3.21 0.97
N GLY A 48 -9.61 -3.18 0.10
CA GLY A 48 -9.68 -2.50 -1.19
C GLY A 48 -8.90 -3.19 -2.30
N SER A 49 -9.25 -2.83 -3.54
CA SER A 49 -8.60 -3.32 -4.77
C SER A 49 -8.07 -2.19 -5.65
N GLY A 50 -8.16 -0.96 -5.21
CA GLY A 50 -7.75 0.20 -6.03
C GLY A 50 -6.26 0.53 -5.91
N THR A 51 -5.92 1.73 -6.33
CA THR A 51 -4.57 2.30 -6.42
C THR A 51 -3.66 2.01 -5.23
N THR A 52 -4.19 2.10 -4.00
CA THR A 52 -3.40 1.89 -2.78
C THR A 52 -3.04 0.42 -2.51
N SER A 53 -3.82 -0.53 -3.05
CA SER A 53 -3.55 -1.97 -2.92
C SER A 53 -2.82 -2.53 -4.15
N LEU A 54 -2.62 -1.74 -5.19
CA LEU A 54 -2.04 -2.19 -6.45
C LEU A 54 -0.65 -2.82 -6.30
N PRO A 55 0.30 -2.28 -5.51
CA PRO A 55 1.60 -2.92 -5.32
C PRO A 55 1.52 -4.33 -4.70
N LEU A 56 0.59 -4.55 -3.75
CA LEU A 56 0.33 -5.88 -3.19
C LEU A 56 -0.15 -6.86 -4.27
N LEU A 57 -1.08 -6.42 -5.12
CA LEU A 57 -1.64 -7.25 -6.19
C LEU A 57 -0.62 -7.52 -7.29
N VAL A 58 0.24 -6.56 -7.60
CA VAL A 58 1.40 -6.73 -8.49
C VAL A 58 2.39 -7.72 -7.88
N ALA A 59 2.64 -7.66 -6.57
CA ALA A 59 3.51 -8.63 -5.90
C ALA A 59 2.94 -10.06 -5.98
N LEU A 60 1.65 -10.20 -5.80
CA LEU A 60 0.95 -11.49 -5.89
C LEU A 60 1.03 -12.05 -7.32
N GLU A 61 0.56 -11.29 -8.30
CA GLU A 61 0.47 -11.73 -9.70
C GLU A 61 1.83 -11.88 -10.38
N GLY A 62 2.83 -11.10 -9.95
CA GLY A 62 4.21 -11.22 -10.40
C GLY A 62 5.00 -12.36 -9.77
N GLY A 63 4.39 -13.12 -8.84
CA GLY A 63 5.01 -14.25 -8.17
C GLY A 63 6.13 -13.87 -7.19
N TYR A 64 6.18 -12.61 -6.74
CA TYR A 64 7.28 -12.13 -5.91
C TYR A 64 7.27 -12.73 -4.50
N PHE A 65 6.10 -13.05 -3.96
CA PHE A 65 5.99 -13.79 -2.70
C PHE A 65 6.51 -15.23 -2.84
N ALA A 66 6.18 -15.90 -3.95
CA ALA A 66 6.67 -17.26 -4.21
C ALA A 66 8.19 -17.32 -4.32
N LYS A 67 8.83 -16.32 -4.93
CA LYS A 67 10.30 -16.17 -4.97
C LYS A 67 10.93 -16.04 -3.58
N ARG A 68 10.15 -15.67 -2.56
CA ARG A 68 10.56 -15.56 -1.16
C ARG A 68 10.15 -16.77 -0.31
N GLY A 69 9.68 -17.85 -0.95
CA GLY A 69 9.22 -19.07 -0.27
C GLY A 69 7.86 -18.95 0.40
N LEU A 70 7.03 -17.97 -0.01
CA LEU A 70 5.71 -17.71 0.53
C LEU A 70 4.61 -18.06 -0.47
N SER A 71 3.60 -18.80 -0.01
CA SER A 71 2.31 -18.96 -0.68
C SER A 71 1.32 -17.98 -0.03
N VAL A 72 0.96 -16.92 -0.74
CA VAL A 72 0.10 -15.85 -0.22
C VAL A 72 -1.27 -15.91 -0.89
N ALA A 73 -2.33 -16.03 -0.10
CA ALA A 73 -3.70 -15.83 -0.54
C ALA A 73 -4.17 -14.43 -0.10
N VAL A 74 -4.71 -13.64 -1.03
CA VAL A 74 -5.24 -12.29 -0.74
C VAL A 74 -6.75 -12.32 -0.83
N ASN A 75 -7.42 -12.04 0.29
CA ASN A 75 -8.86 -12.02 0.44
C ASN A 75 -9.36 -10.58 0.59
N GLN A 76 -10.31 -10.18 -0.27
CA GLN A 76 -10.99 -8.89 -0.14
C GLN A 76 -12.18 -9.04 0.81
N VAL A 77 -12.09 -8.47 2.00
CA VAL A 77 -13.14 -8.49 3.01
C VAL A 77 -13.24 -7.15 3.72
N GLY A 78 -14.39 -6.87 4.34
CA GLY A 78 -14.56 -5.63 5.11
C GLY A 78 -13.53 -5.50 6.24
N ALA A 79 -13.11 -4.27 6.56
CA ALA A 79 -12.04 -4.00 7.52
C ALA A 79 -12.30 -4.64 8.91
N THR A 80 -13.54 -4.63 9.39
CA THR A 80 -13.91 -5.25 10.67
C THR A 80 -13.70 -6.77 10.62
N VAL A 81 -14.14 -7.42 9.55
CA VAL A 81 -13.97 -8.88 9.36
C VAL A 81 -12.48 -9.23 9.27
N ALA A 82 -11.71 -8.45 8.52
CA ALA A 82 -10.27 -8.63 8.39
C ALA A 82 -9.55 -8.56 9.74
N VAL A 83 -9.83 -7.54 10.55
CA VAL A 83 -9.22 -7.34 11.87
C VAL A 83 -9.63 -8.45 12.85
N GLN A 84 -10.90 -8.85 12.86
CA GLN A 84 -11.35 -9.99 13.67
C GLN A 84 -10.66 -11.29 13.25
N GLY A 85 -10.46 -11.49 11.94
CA GLY A 85 -9.70 -12.62 11.42
C GLY A 85 -8.24 -12.63 11.90
N VAL A 86 -7.58 -11.46 11.96
CA VAL A 86 -6.21 -11.34 12.49
C VAL A 86 -6.18 -11.65 13.98
N ILE A 87 -7.13 -11.14 14.76
CA ILE A 87 -7.22 -11.41 16.22
C ILE A 87 -7.46 -12.90 16.50
N SER A 88 -8.30 -13.54 15.69
CA SER A 88 -8.59 -14.99 15.83
C SER A 88 -7.53 -15.91 15.23
N GLY A 89 -6.56 -15.40 14.49
CA GLY A 89 -5.53 -16.17 13.79
C GLY A 89 -5.99 -16.86 12.51
N THR A 90 -7.20 -16.59 11.99
CA THR A 90 -7.68 -17.11 10.69
C THR A 90 -7.13 -16.29 9.51
N ILE A 91 -6.70 -15.07 9.76
CA ILE A 91 -5.96 -14.18 8.85
C ILE A 91 -4.62 -13.88 9.51
N ASP A 92 -3.54 -13.90 8.75
CA ASP A 92 -2.20 -13.63 9.25
C ASP A 92 -1.85 -12.14 9.21
N ILE A 93 -2.26 -11.47 8.13
CA ILE A 93 -1.91 -10.08 7.85
C ILE A 93 -3.16 -9.30 7.43
N TYR A 94 -3.40 -8.18 8.07
CA TYR A 94 -4.35 -7.17 7.61
C TYR A 94 -3.62 -6.07 6.84
N GLN A 95 -3.96 -5.93 5.56
CA GLN A 95 -3.46 -4.86 4.71
C GLN A 95 -4.53 -3.77 4.64
N GLY A 96 -4.48 -2.84 5.60
CA GLY A 96 -5.56 -1.85 5.73
C GLY A 96 -5.26 -0.68 6.66
N GLY A 97 -6.28 0.17 6.85
CA GLY A 97 -6.17 1.44 7.56
C GLY A 97 -6.58 1.38 9.05
N THR A 98 -7.33 2.38 9.47
CA THR A 98 -7.64 2.74 10.87
C THR A 98 -8.25 1.65 11.74
N ALA A 99 -8.85 0.61 11.16
CA ALA A 99 -9.51 -0.45 11.92
C ALA A 99 -8.56 -1.19 12.87
N ALA A 100 -7.26 -1.34 12.52
CA ALA A 100 -6.27 -1.92 13.41
C ALA A 100 -5.97 -1.02 14.61
N ILE A 101 -5.96 0.33 14.44
CA ILE A 101 -5.81 1.28 15.55
C ILE A 101 -7.01 1.17 16.48
N ALA A 102 -8.24 1.14 15.93
CA ALA A 102 -9.45 1.00 16.72
C ALA A 102 -9.47 -0.30 17.54
N ALA A 103 -9.05 -1.42 16.93
CA ALA A 103 -8.95 -2.70 17.63
C ALA A 103 -7.88 -2.68 18.73
N HIS A 104 -6.74 -2.04 18.50
CA HIS A 104 -5.70 -1.88 19.54
C HIS A 104 -6.23 -1.06 20.73
N LEU A 105 -6.93 0.05 20.47
CA LEU A 105 -7.58 0.85 21.52
C LEU A 105 -8.62 0.05 22.31
N ALA A 106 -9.31 -0.89 21.64
CA ALA A 106 -10.26 -1.80 22.28
C ALA A 106 -9.58 -2.96 23.04
N GLY A 107 -8.24 -3.03 23.04
CA GLY A 107 -7.47 -4.00 23.82
C GLY A 107 -6.88 -5.17 23.02
N ALA A 108 -7.08 -5.22 21.70
CA ALA A 108 -6.39 -6.22 20.86
C ALA A 108 -4.91 -5.87 20.71
N ASP A 109 -4.01 -6.86 20.79
CA ASP A 109 -2.57 -6.62 20.60
C ASP A 109 -2.18 -6.73 19.12
N ILE A 110 -2.76 -5.85 18.30
CA ILE A 110 -2.49 -5.71 16.86
C ILE A 110 -1.63 -4.45 16.63
N ILE A 111 -0.60 -4.58 15.80
CA ILE A 111 0.34 -3.50 15.48
C ILE A 111 0.60 -3.41 13.98
N TYR A 112 0.96 -2.23 13.49
CA TYR A 112 1.51 -2.05 12.15
C TYR A 112 3.01 -2.39 12.14
N VAL A 113 3.43 -3.08 11.09
CA VAL A 113 4.83 -3.45 10.84
C VAL A 113 5.38 -2.82 9.57
N ALA A 114 4.50 -2.22 8.76
CA ALA A 114 4.87 -1.41 7.60
C ALA A 114 3.72 -0.51 7.16
N ALA A 115 4.04 0.56 6.42
CA ALA A 115 3.11 1.50 5.81
C ALA A 115 3.44 1.70 4.32
N PRO A 116 3.03 0.78 3.43
CA PRO A 116 3.26 0.91 1.98
C PRO A 116 2.61 2.14 1.35
N VAL A 117 1.68 2.78 2.04
CA VAL A 117 1.05 4.04 1.67
C VAL A 117 1.07 4.95 2.90
N ASP A 118 1.69 6.12 2.78
CA ASP A 118 1.87 7.08 3.88
C ASP A 118 1.14 8.41 3.65
N ARG A 119 0.55 8.60 2.48
CA ARG A 119 -0.15 9.83 2.08
C ARG A 119 -1.58 9.57 1.69
N ASN A 120 -2.42 10.55 1.99
CA ASN A 120 -3.84 10.48 1.68
C ASN A 120 -4.10 10.85 0.22
N SER A 121 -4.80 9.99 -0.52
CA SER A 121 -5.27 10.25 -1.89
C SER A 121 -6.75 10.62 -1.96
N LEU A 122 -7.38 10.92 -0.82
CA LEU A 122 -8.80 11.29 -0.76
C LEU A 122 -9.01 12.68 -1.37
N ILE A 123 -10.12 12.79 -2.09
CA ILE A 123 -10.60 14.05 -2.65
C ILE A 123 -12.05 14.24 -2.21
N LEU A 124 -12.34 15.45 -1.72
CA LEU A 124 -13.69 15.88 -1.41
C LEU A 124 -14.26 16.63 -2.61
N PHE A 125 -15.38 16.12 -3.11
CA PHE A 125 -16.15 16.70 -4.22
C PHE A 125 -17.45 17.27 -3.71
N GLY A 126 -17.91 18.36 -4.33
CA GLY A 126 -19.26 18.89 -4.14
C GLY A 126 -20.20 18.54 -5.29
N GLN A 127 -21.51 18.65 -5.06
CA GLN A 127 -22.47 18.78 -6.15
C GLN A 127 -22.21 20.08 -6.94
N LYS A 128 -22.75 20.17 -8.15
CA LYS A 128 -22.62 21.38 -8.98
C LYS A 128 -23.07 22.60 -8.18
N GLY A 129 -22.18 23.60 -8.07
CA GLY A 129 -22.38 24.81 -7.29
C GLY A 129 -21.86 24.76 -5.84
N ILE A 130 -21.38 23.62 -5.36
CA ILE A 130 -20.73 23.47 -4.05
C ILE A 130 -19.22 23.38 -4.26
N THR A 131 -18.50 24.48 -4.06
CA THR A 131 -17.08 24.61 -4.41
C THR A 131 -16.16 24.93 -3.21
N SER A 132 -16.73 25.13 -2.03
CA SER A 132 -15.96 25.38 -0.80
C SER A 132 -16.46 24.51 0.36
N PHE A 133 -15.61 24.31 1.38
CA PHE A 133 -15.97 23.53 2.55
C PHE A 133 -17.04 24.24 3.38
N GLU A 134 -17.01 25.57 3.50
CA GLU A 134 -17.99 26.36 4.23
C GLU A 134 -19.41 26.18 3.66
N SER A 135 -19.54 26.01 2.34
CA SER A 135 -20.84 25.79 1.69
C SER A 135 -21.46 24.41 1.99
N LEU A 136 -20.73 23.54 2.73
CA LEU A 136 -21.25 22.26 3.22
C LEU A 136 -22.01 22.37 4.56
N ARG A 137 -22.13 23.55 5.15
CA ARG A 137 -22.95 23.76 6.36
C ARG A 137 -24.41 23.40 6.09
N GLY A 138 -24.98 22.53 6.93
CA GLY A 138 -26.33 21.99 6.79
C GLY A 138 -26.47 20.90 5.71
N LYS A 139 -25.38 20.44 5.13
CA LYS A 139 -25.36 19.50 4.00
C LYS A 139 -24.83 18.12 4.36
N SER A 140 -24.96 17.20 3.40
CA SER A 140 -24.56 15.80 3.55
C SER A 140 -23.32 15.47 2.71
N ILE A 141 -22.44 14.63 3.28
CA ILE A 141 -21.25 14.10 2.61
C ILE A 141 -21.35 12.58 2.59
N ALA A 142 -21.34 11.97 1.39
CA ALA A 142 -21.21 10.54 1.22
C ALA A 142 -19.77 10.11 1.51
N THR A 143 -19.59 9.07 2.32
CA THR A 143 -18.30 8.49 2.71
C THR A 143 -18.45 6.98 2.87
N THR A 144 -17.37 6.29 3.21
CA THR A 144 -17.38 4.86 3.53
C THR A 144 -17.78 4.62 5.00
N PHE A 145 -17.32 3.56 5.63
CA PHE A 145 -17.70 3.14 6.98
C PHE A 145 -17.26 4.15 8.07
N PRO A 146 -17.90 4.13 9.25
CA PRO A 146 -17.50 4.96 10.39
C PRO A 146 -16.04 4.69 10.82
N GLY A 147 -15.32 5.75 11.16
CA GLY A 147 -13.89 5.69 11.53
C GLY A 147 -12.94 5.53 10.37
N ALA A 148 -13.42 5.54 9.12
CA ALA A 148 -12.54 5.56 7.94
C ALA A 148 -11.81 6.90 7.81
N PHE A 149 -10.67 6.90 7.09
CA PHE A 149 -9.91 8.14 6.86
C PHE A 149 -10.73 9.27 6.20
N GLY A 150 -11.75 8.94 5.40
CA GLY A 150 -12.65 9.94 4.81
C GLY A 150 -13.39 10.73 5.88
N GLU A 151 -13.95 10.05 6.88
CA GLU A 151 -14.59 10.71 8.02
C GLU A 151 -13.59 11.54 8.82
N ILE A 152 -12.41 10.97 9.15
CA ILE A 152 -11.37 11.68 9.92
C ILE A 152 -10.95 12.96 9.20
N ALA A 153 -10.73 12.91 7.89
CA ALA A 153 -10.35 14.06 7.07
C ALA A 153 -11.44 15.16 7.10
N VAL A 154 -12.72 14.76 6.96
CA VAL A 154 -13.85 15.69 7.06
C VAL A 154 -13.94 16.30 8.45
N ARG A 155 -13.82 15.50 9.54
CA ARG A 155 -13.86 16.00 10.93
C ARG A 155 -12.73 16.99 11.20
N MET A 156 -11.51 16.68 10.77
CA MET A 156 -10.36 17.57 10.91
C MET A 156 -10.60 18.91 10.21
N THR A 157 -11.10 18.86 8.97
CA THR A 157 -11.40 20.08 8.20
C THR A 157 -12.54 20.87 8.82
N ALA A 158 -13.60 20.20 9.24
CA ALA A 158 -14.74 20.83 9.91
C ALA A 158 -14.30 21.58 11.16
N ARG A 159 -13.47 20.95 12.03
CA ARG A 159 -12.92 21.62 13.23
C ARG A 159 -12.11 22.87 12.90
N LYS A 160 -11.25 22.81 11.86
CA LYS A 160 -10.49 23.98 11.40
C LYS A 160 -11.39 25.13 10.92
N GLN A 161 -12.58 24.81 10.42
CA GLN A 161 -13.58 25.75 9.90
C GLN A 161 -14.65 26.13 10.93
N GLY A 162 -14.48 25.76 12.21
CA GLY A 162 -15.47 26.03 13.26
C GLY A 162 -16.81 25.32 13.03
N MET A 163 -16.78 24.15 12.41
CA MET A 163 -17.94 23.28 12.16
C MET A 163 -17.78 21.94 12.86
N GLU A 164 -18.92 21.28 13.14
CA GLU A 164 -18.98 20.00 13.81
C GLU A 164 -19.74 18.97 12.95
N VAL A 165 -19.11 17.82 12.71
CA VAL A 165 -19.74 16.69 12.03
C VAL A 165 -20.79 16.08 12.97
N GLY A 166 -21.98 15.83 12.44
CA GLY A 166 -23.16 15.39 13.20
C GLY A 166 -24.08 16.52 13.57
N LYS A 167 -23.60 17.78 13.61
CA LYS A 167 -24.38 18.98 13.88
C LYS A 167 -24.48 19.87 12.64
N ASP A 168 -23.35 20.32 12.12
CA ASP A 168 -23.27 21.22 10.96
C ASP A 168 -23.15 20.48 9.63
N ILE A 169 -22.64 19.26 9.64
CA ILE A 169 -22.43 18.41 8.44
C ILE A 169 -22.92 17.00 8.77
N LYS A 170 -23.76 16.42 7.89
CA LYS A 170 -24.22 15.04 8.00
C LYS A 170 -23.34 14.11 7.20
N LEU A 171 -22.85 13.01 7.78
CA LEU A 171 -22.19 11.94 7.01
C LEU A 171 -23.19 10.85 6.62
N LEU A 172 -23.12 10.42 5.37
CA LEU A 172 -23.86 9.29 4.82
C LEU A 172 -22.88 8.14 4.60
N TYR A 173 -22.99 7.11 5.44
CA TYR A 173 -22.06 5.98 5.42
C TYR A 173 -22.49 4.91 4.41
N HIS A 174 -21.51 4.36 3.69
CA HIS A 174 -21.69 3.32 2.68
C HIS A 174 -20.71 2.18 2.93
N ARG A 175 -21.04 1.00 2.45
CA ARG A 175 -20.17 -0.19 2.58
C ARG A 175 -18.95 -0.14 1.68
N SER A 176 -19.02 0.67 0.60
CA SER A 176 -17.96 0.77 -0.41
C SER A 176 -17.90 2.15 -1.05
N SER A 177 -16.74 2.52 -1.61
CA SER A 177 -16.56 3.76 -2.37
C SER A 177 -17.44 3.83 -3.64
N PRO A 178 -17.70 2.74 -4.39
CA PRO A 178 -18.68 2.75 -5.49
C PRO A 178 -20.10 3.12 -5.05
N GLU A 179 -20.56 2.61 -3.90
CA GLU A 179 -21.89 2.96 -3.37
C GLU A 179 -21.95 4.45 -2.98
N ALA A 180 -20.90 4.97 -2.32
CA ALA A 180 -20.82 6.39 -1.96
C ALA A 180 -20.85 7.29 -3.22
N LEU A 181 -20.11 6.93 -4.27
CA LEU A 181 -20.14 7.63 -5.55
C LEU A 181 -21.54 7.58 -6.18
N SER A 182 -22.20 6.43 -6.18
CA SER A 182 -23.56 6.28 -6.72
C SER A 182 -24.55 7.21 -6.02
N THR A 183 -24.40 7.41 -4.71
CA THR A 183 -25.25 8.33 -3.92
C THR A 183 -25.06 9.79 -4.36
N LEU A 184 -23.79 10.23 -4.62
CA LEU A 184 -23.53 11.55 -5.18
C LEU A 184 -24.16 11.69 -6.59
N LEU A 185 -23.93 10.69 -7.46
CA LEU A 185 -24.41 10.71 -8.84
C LEU A 185 -25.94 10.77 -8.95
N ALA A 186 -26.63 10.14 -7.98
CA ALA A 186 -28.10 10.18 -7.88
C ALA A 186 -28.64 11.50 -7.28
N GLY A 187 -27.77 12.41 -6.83
CA GLY A 187 -28.17 13.66 -6.16
C GLY A 187 -28.65 13.46 -4.72
N ASN A 188 -28.41 12.28 -4.12
CA ASN A 188 -28.83 11.94 -2.77
C ASN A 188 -27.77 12.32 -1.70
N ALA A 189 -26.66 12.89 -2.11
CA ALA A 189 -25.66 13.53 -1.25
C ALA A 189 -25.22 14.84 -1.88
N ASP A 190 -24.91 15.86 -1.04
CA ASP A 190 -24.41 17.16 -1.48
C ASP A 190 -22.92 17.14 -1.80
N ALA A 191 -22.18 16.20 -1.21
CA ALA A 191 -20.75 16.03 -1.40
C ALA A 191 -20.33 14.56 -1.29
N LEU A 192 -19.11 14.25 -1.71
CA LEU A 192 -18.51 12.92 -1.70
C LEU A 192 -17.05 13.01 -1.31
N ILE A 193 -16.58 12.16 -0.40
CA ILE A 193 -15.16 11.98 -0.15
C ILE A 193 -14.73 10.55 -0.49
N VAL A 194 -13.83 10.42 -1.47
CA VAL A 194 -13.33 9.14 -1.99
C VAL A 194 -11.91 9.25 -2.52
N SER A 195 -11.26 8.11 -2.65
CA SER A 195 -9.96 7.95 -3.34
C SER A 195 -10.16 7.39 -4.75
N PRO A 196 -9.09 7.34 -5.61
CA PRO A 196 -9.14 6.61 -6.86
C PRO A 196 -9.53 5.14 -6.68
N PRO A 197 -10.25 4.55 -7.64
CA PRO A 197 -10.66 5.11 -8.94
C PRO A 197 -11.92 5.98 -8.91
N GLN A 198 -12.69 6.01 -7.82
CA GLN A 198 -13.97 6.73 -7.76
C GLN A 198 -13.80 8.25 -7.84
N SER A 199 -12.70 8.79 -7.31
CA SER A 199 -12.39 10.21 -7.46
C SER A 199 -12.18 10.60 -8.92
N GLU A 200 -11.55 9.75 -9.72
CA GLU A 200 -11.33 10.02 -11.15
C GLU A 200 -12.65 9.96 -11.93
N LEU A 201 -13.53 9.02 -11.58
CA LEU A 201 -14.90 8.97 -12.14
C LEU A 201 -15.68 10.25 -11.81
N ALA A 202 -15.61 10.75 -10.58
CA ALA A 202 -16.25 12.01 -10.18
C ALA A 202 -15.70 13.22 -10.96
N LYS A 203 -14.37 13.32 -11.13
CA LYS A 203 -13.73 14.36 -11.95
C LYS A 203 -14.19 14.33 -13.39
N GLN A 204 -14.22 13.14 -14.04
CA GLN A 204 -14.69 12.99 -15.40
C GLN A 204 -16.14 13.43 -15.61
N LYS A 205 -16.98 13.26 -14.58
CA LYS A 205 -18.38 13.74 -14.60
C LYS A 205 -18.52 15.22 -14.27
N GLY A 206 -17.42 15.95 -14.05
CA GLY A 206 -17.37 17.38 -13.84
C GLY A 206 -17.82 17.83 -12.45
N TYR A 207 -17.74 16.97 -11.44
CA TYR A 207 -17.98 17.40 -10.07
C TYR A 207 -16.83 18.28 -9.57
N PRO A 208 -17.11 19.45 -8.95
CA PRO A 208 -16.06 20.34 -8.46
C PRO A 208 -15.28 19.71 -7.30
N VAL A 209 -13.96 19.86 -7.35
CA VAL A 209 -13.07 19.49 -6.24
C VAL A 209 -13.13 20.59 -5.18
N ILE A 210 -13.51 20.25 -3.96
CA ILE A 210 -13.48 21.14 -2.81
C ILE A 210 -12.11 21.07 -2.14
N ILE A 211 -11.61 19.86 -1.85
CA ILE A 211 -10.31 19.63 -1.19
C ILE A 211 -9.64 18.40 -1.82
N ASP A 212 -8.36 18.56 -2.13
CA ASP A 212 -7.44 17.46 -2.47
C ASP A 212 -6.51 17.24 -1.26
N TYR A 213 -6.79 16.21 -0.45
CA TYR A 213 -6.06 15.96 0.79
C TYR A 213 -4.61 15.54 0.59
N TYR A 214 -4.23 15.08 -0.61
CA TYR A 214 -2.83 14.86 -0.95
C TYR A 214 -2.07 16.19 -0.96
N LYS A 215 -2.66 17.23 -1.56
CA LYS A 215 -2.06 18.58 -1.61
C LYS A 215 -2.00 19.23 -0.22
N GLU A 216 -2.95 18.90 0.65
CA GLU A 216 -2.93 19.35 2.06
C GLU A 216 -1.87 18.63 2.91
N GLY A 217 -1.16 17.65 2.36
CA GLY A 217 -0.10 16.92 3.06
C GLY A 217 -0.59 16.03 4.19
N LEU A 218 -1.86 15.63 4.20
CA LEU A 218 -2.42 14.77 5.24
C LEU A 218 -1.76 13.39 5.21
N LYS A 219 -1.01 13.08 6.27
CA LYS A 219 -0.39 11.76 6.46
C LYS A 219 -1.41 10.75 6.96
N ILE A 220 -1.23 9.51 6.52
CA ILE A 220 -2.04 8.36 6.95
C ILE A 220 -1.15 7.13 7.16
N VAL A 221 -1.70 6.15 7.87
CA VAL A 221 -1.17 4.79 7.86
C VAL A 221 -2.14 3.91 7.09
N GLY A 222 -1.90 3.71 5.80
CA GLY A 222 -2.85 2.86 5.12
C GLY A 222 -2.90 2.90 3.60
N PRO A 223 -3.14 1.71 3.00
CA PRO A 223 -3.22 0.41 3.69
C PRO A 223 -1.87 -0.01 4.28
N GLY A 224 -1.79 0.03 5.61
CA GLY A 224 -0.63 -0.46 6.36
C GLY A 224 -0.68 -1.98 6.53
N THR A 225 0.48 -2.60 6.75
CA THR A 225 0.61 -4.03 7.06
C THR A 225 0.50 -4.22 8.57
N ALA A 226 -0.59 -4.79 9.04
CA ALA A 226 -0.83 -5.02 10.46
C ALA A 226 -0.91 -6.52 10.78
N VAL A 227 -0.34 -6.90 11.93
CA VAL A 227 -0.31 -8.25 12.47
C VAL A 227 -0.54 -8.22 13.98
N THR A 228 -0.83 -9.35 14.62
CA THR A 228 -0.75 -9.42 16.08
C THR A 228 0.71 -9.35 16.54
N ARG A 229 0.96 -8.83 17.75
CA ARG A 229 2.30 -8.82 18.32
C ARG A 229 2.86 -10.23 18.52
N GLU A 230 1.98 -11.20 18.83
CA GLU A 230 2.36 -12.62 18.87
C GLU A 230 2.90 -13.10 17.51
N PHE A 231 2.18 -12.79 16.41
CA PHE A 231 2.63 -13.16 15.06
C PHE A 231 3.96 -12.47 14.71
N PHE A 232 4.12 -11.20 15.09
CA PHE A 232 5.35 -10.44 14.90
C PHE A 232 6.56 -11.10 15.59
N GLN A 233 6.39 -11.53 16.83
CA GLN A 233 7.45 -12.17 17.60
C GLN A 233 7.77 -13.58 17.12
N LYS A 234 6.75 -14.34 16.72
CA LYS A 234 6.87 -15.76 16.35
C LYS A 234 7.38 -15.97 14.92
N TYR A 235 7.09 -15.04 14.00
CA TYR A 235 7.34 -15.23 12.57
C TYR A 235 8.12 -14.05 11.93
N PRO A 236 9.25 -13.58 12.50
CA PRO A 236 9.95 -12.40 12.01
C PRO A 236 10.52 -12.57 10.59
N ASN A 237 11.04 -13.77 10.23
CA ASN A 237 11.56 -14.00 8.89
C ASN A 237 10.43 -14.14 7.85
N THR A 238 9.28 -14.65 8.25
CA THR A 238 8.06 -14.67 7.42
C THR A 238 7.62 -13.25 7.08
N ILE A 239 7.58 -12.34 8.08
CA ILE A 239 7.24 -10.93 7.87
C ILE A 239 8.27 -10.26 6.96
N LYS A 240 9.58 -10.44 7.21
CA LYS A 240 10.62 -9.90 6.32
C LYS A 240 10.47 -10.38 4.89
N ALA A 241 10.26 -11.69 4.68
CA ALA A 241 10.05 -12.25 3.36
C ALA A 241 8.80 -11.67 2.65
N TYR A 242 7.71 -11.45 3.41
CA TYR A 242 6.52 -10.78 2.90
C TYR A 242 6.79 -9.34 2.50
N LEU A 243 7.46 -8.55 3.35
CA LEU A 243 7.81 -7.16 3.08
C LEU A 243 8.73 -7.03 1.85
N MET A 244 9.69 -7.93 1.70
CA MET A 244 10.57 -7.97 0.53
C MET A 244 9.80 -8.31 -0.75
N GLY A 245 8.90 -9.31 -0.72
CA GLY A 245 8.05 -9.63 -1.85
C GLY A 245 7.12 -8.47 -2.22
N TYR A 246 6.63 -7.74 -1.22
CA TYR A 246 5.84 -6.52 -1.42
C TYR A 246 6.66 -5.42 -2.10
N LEU A 247 7.90 -5.18 -1.63
CA LEU A 247 8.84 -4.19 -2.23
C LEU A 247 9.20 -4.53 -3.67
N ASP A 248 9.39 -5.82 -4.01
CA ASP A 248 9.58 -6.27 -5.39
C ASP A 248 8.37 -5.93 -6.26
N GLY A 249 7.16 -6.17 -5.74
CA GLY A 249 5.91 -5.81 -6.40
C GLY A 249 5.74 -4.29 -6.55
N LEU A 250 6.11 -3.53 -5.54
CA LEU A 250 6.11 -2.06 -5.58
C LEU A 250 7.07 -1.54 -6.65
N LYS A 251 8.31 -2.06 -6.67
CA LYS A 251 9.28 -1.72 -7.72
C LYS A 251 8.73 -2.02 -9.10
N ARG A 252 8.19 -3.23 -9.30
CA ARG A 252 7.56 -3.61 -10.57
C ARG A 252 6.40 -2.71 -10.94
N ALA A 253 5.55 -2.34 -9.97
CA ALA A 253 4.45 -1.43 -10.20
C ALA A 253 4.92 -0.03 -10.64
N ILE A 254 6.06 0.45 -10.13
CA ILE A 254 6.64 1.75 -10.50
C ILE A 254 7.29 1.68 -11.90
N GLU A 255 7.99 0.60 -12.23
CA GLU A 255 8.81 0.49 -13.45
C GLU A 255 8.06 -0.04 -14.67
N ASP A 256 6.92 -0.70 -14.46
CA ASP A 256 6.13 -1.31 -15.54
C ASP A 256 4.66 -0.90 -15.41
N GLU A 257 4.35 0.27 -15.97
CA GLU A 257 2.99 0.84 -15.99
C GLU A 257 2.00 -0.10 -16.67
N ASP A 258 2.36 -0.74 -17.77
CA ASP A 258 1.48 -1.62 -18.54
C ASP A 258 1.07 -2.83 -17.71
N PHE A 259 2.02 -3.47 -17.02
CA PHE A 259 1.73 -4.57 -16.11
C PHE A 259 0.86 -4.11 -14.93
N ALA A 260 1.21 -2.98 -14.30
CA ALA A 260 0.44 -2.43 -13.19
C ALA A 260 -1.01 -2.13 -13.60
N ARG A 261 -1.24 -1.48 -14.75
CA ARG A 261 -2.58 -1.18 -15.27
C ARG A 261 -3.38 -2.43 -15.64
N LYS A 262 -2.72 -3.46 -16.18
CA LYS A 262 -3.35 -4.76 -16.43
C LYS A 262 -3.85 -5.40 -15.13
N ILE A 263 -3.07 -5.32 -14.05
CA ILE A 263 -3.47 -5.83 -12.74
C ILE A 263 -4.59 -4.97 -12.16
N ASP A 264 -4.51 -3.64 -12.26
CA ASP A 264 -5.58 -2.74 -11.83
C ASP A 264 -6.91 -3.08 -12.53
N THR A 265 -6.91 -3.24 -13.85
CA THR A 265 -8.09 -3.69 -14.63
C THR A 265 -8.63 -5.02 -14.12
N LYS A 266 -7.75 -6.01 -13.86
CA LYS A 266 -8.15 -7.35 -13.39
C LYS A 266 -8.96 -7.28 -12.08
N TYR A 267 -8.54 -6.44 -11.14
CA TYR A 267 -9.11 -6.37 -9.80
C TYR A 267 -10.22 -5.33 -9.63
N THR A 268 -10.11 -4.18 -10.30
CA THR A 268 -11.13 -3.11 -10.22
C THR A 268 -12.26 -3.28 -11.25
N LYS A 269 -12.04 -4.07 -12.30
CA LYS A 269 -12.93 -4.21 -13.47
C LYS A 269 -13.10 -2.92 -14.27
N ILE A 270 -12.24 -1.94 -14.07
CA ILE A 270 -12.19 -0.71 -14.85
C ILE A 270 -11.33 -0.96 -16.07
N SER A 271 -11.84 -0.59 -17.26
CA SER A 271 -11.14 -0.73 -18.54
C SER A 271 -10.90 0.59 -19.26
N ASP A 272 -11.40 1.72 -18.74
CA ASP A 272 -11.14 3.04 -19.31
C ASP A 272 -9.65 3.40 -19.18
N PRO A 273 -8.92 3.56 -20.31
CA PRO A 273 -7.48 3.78 -20.29
C PRO A 273 -7.07 5.07 -19.56
N LYS A 274 -7.94 6.09 -19.63
CA LYS A 274 -7.68 7.38 -18.99
C LYS A 274 -7.77 7.26 -17.47
N ILE A 275 -8.81 6.58 -16.97
CA ILE A 275 -8.98 6.33 -15.53
C ILE A 275 -7.80 5.49 -15.01
N LEU A 276 -7.41 4.44 -15.72
CA LEU A 276 -6.30 3.59 -15.34
C LEU A 276 -4.96 4.37 -15.29
N ALA A 277 -4.72 5.26 -16.27
CA ALA A 277 -3.54 6.11 -16.28
C ALA A 277 -3.52 7.06 -15.07
N GLU A 278 -4.65 7.70 -14.77
CA GLU A 278 -4.75 8.62 -13.64
C GLU A 278 -4.64 7.89 -12.29
N ASN A 279 -5.24 6.70 -12.15
CA ASN A 279 -5.07 5.83 -10.98
C ASN A 279 -3.59 5.50 -10.75
N TYR A 280 -2.88 5.14 -11.81
CA TYR A 280 -1.46 4.83 -11.76
C TYR A 280 -0.65 6.04 -11.30
N GLN A 281 -0.88 7.22 -11.90
CA GLN A 281 -0.19 8.47 -11.53
C GLN A 281 -0.48 8.86 -10.07
N GLN A 282 -1.69 8.63 -9.57
CA GLN A 282 -1.99 8.82 -8.14
C GLN A 282 -1.24 7.81 -7.26
N GLY A 283 -1.11 6.56 -7.72
CA GLY A 283 -0.32 5.53 -7.04
C GLY A 283 1.12 5.97 -6.81
N LEU A 284 1.79 6.43 -7.87
CA LEU A 284 3.18 6.93 -7.81
C LEU A 284 3.38 8.04 -6.77
N ARG A 285 2.35 8.82 -6.45
CA ARG A 285 2.40 9.91 -5.45
C ARG A 285 2.28 9.43 -4.01
N VAL A 286 1.57 8.33 -3.78
CA VAL A 286 1.20 7.88 -2.42
C VAL A 286 1.91 6.60 -1.99
N TRP A 287 2.52 5.85 -2.93
CA TRP A 287 3.28 4.66 -2.60
C TRP A 287 4.58 5.01 -1.87
N ASN A 288 4.76 4.41 -0.71
CA ASN A 288 5.89 4.64 0.17
C ASN A 288 6.96 3.57 -0.05
N LYS A 289 8.13 3.96 -0.56
CA LYS A 289 9.22 3.05 -0.92
C LYS A 289 9.95 2.49 0.29
N ASP A 290 10.05 3.24 1.38
CA ASP A 290 10.67 2.76 2.61
C ASP A 290 9.70 2.01 3.52
N MET A 291 8.41 2.15 3.28
CA MET A 291 7.31 1.50 3.97
C MET A 291 7.33 1.67 5.52
N THR A 292 8.11 2.62 6.08
CA THR A 292 8.11 2.88 7.51
C THR A 292 6.80 3.53 7.96
N VAL A 293 6.36 3.16 9.17
CA VAL A 293 5.19 3.79 9.81
C VAL A 293 5.62 5.11 10.42
N ASP A 294 4.97 6.21 10.00
CA ASP A 294 5.16 7.53 10.61
C ASP A 294 4.24 7.67 11.85
N PRO A 295 4.79 7.93 13.04
CA PRO A 295 3.98 8.15 14.25
C PRO A 295 2.99 9.30 14.10
N ALA A 296 3.27 10.30 13.26
CA ALA A 296 2.33 11.39 12.99
C ALA A 296 1.05 10.90 12.31
N ALA A 297 1.14 9.88 11.45
CA ALA A 297 -0.03 9.27 10.81
C ALA A 297 -0.93 8.55 11.83
N ILE A 298 -0.34 7.90 12.82
CA ILE A 298 -1.08 7.30 13.95
C ILE A 298 -1.72 8.40 14.79
N ARG A 299 -0.97 9.48 15.12
CA ARG A 299 -1.46 10.61 15.93
C ARG A 299 -2.72 11.24 15.33
N VAL A 300 -2.79 11.39 14.02
CA VAL A 300 -3.98 11.90 13.31
C VAL A 300 -5.24 11.12 13.70
N VAL A 301 -5.16 9.80 13.75
CA VAL A 301 -6.28 8.92 14.09
C VAL A 301 -6.62 9.01 15.58
N LEU A 302 -5.60 9.04 16.44
CA LEU A 302 -5.77 9.13 17.90
C LEU A 302 -6.41 10.46 18.32
N ASP A 303 -6.03 11.56 17.70
CA ASP A 303 -6.55 12.90 17.99
C ASP A 303 -8.00 13.07 17.51
N ASP A 304 -8.40 12.33 16.47
CA ASP A 304 -9.80 12.35 16.01
C ASP A 304 -10.74 11.46 16.84
N SER A 305 -10.19 10.50 17.56
CA SER A 305 -10.97 9.57 18.37
C SER A 305 -11.80 10.29 19.45
N SER A 306 -13.02 9.83 19.65
CA SER A 306 -13.86 10.24 20.80
C SER A 306 -13.41 9.58 22.12
N ASP A 307 -12.58 8.52 22.04
CA ASP A 307 -12.04 7.87 23.24
C ASP A 307 -10.93 8.73 23.86
N LEU A 308 -11.13 9.11 25.13
CA LEU A 308 -10.15 9.89 25.89
C LEU A 308 -8.80 9.16 26.03
N LYS A 309 -8.81 7.82 26.09
CA LYS A 309 -7.59 7.01 26.13
C LYS A 309 -6.77 7.15 24.84
N ALA A 310 -7.44 7.33 23.69
CA ALA A 310 -6.77 7.55 22.43
C ALA A 310 -5.95 8.84 22.42
N LYS A 311 -6.52 9.93 22.95
CA LYS A 311 -5.85 11.25 22.98
C LYS A 311 -4.55 11.26 23.79
N SER A 312 -4.48 10.46 24.86
CA SER A 312 -3.28 10.31 25.72
C SER A 312 -2.37 9.16 25.31
N ALA A 313 -2.78 8.32 24.34
CA ALA A 313 -1.98 7.17 23.93
C ALA A 313 -0.70 7.58 23.20
N ASP A 314 0.41 6.91 23.52
CA ASP A 314 1.65 7.06 22.75
C ASP A 314 1.50 6.34 21.38
N PRO A 315 1.69 7.04 20.25
CA PRO A 315 1.65 6.42 18.92
C PRO A 315 2.58 5.21 18.75
N LYS A 316 3.71 5.17 19.48
CA LYS A 316 4.69 4.07 19.44
C LYS A 316 4.12 2.71 19.86
N ARG A 317 3.00 2.69 20.55
CA ARG A 317 2.33 1.44 20.96
C ARG A 317 1.65 0.71 19.80
N PHE A 318 1.35 1.42 18.70
CA PHE A 318 0.55 0.95 17.58
C PHE A 318 1.37 0.41 16.42
N TYR A 319 2.69 0.50 16.47
CA TYR A 319 3.56 0.01 15.40
C TYR A 319 4.91 -0.48 15.91
N ASP A 320 5.61 -1.23 15.05
CA ASP A 320 7.01 -1.62 15.23
C ASP A 320 7.71 -1.62 13.86
N ASN A 321 8.63 -0.68 13.67
CA ASN A 321 9.38 -0.53 12.43
C ASN A 321 10.64 -1.41 12.35
N SER A 322 11.00 -2.15 13.41
CA SER A 322 12.31 -2.83 13.49
C SER A 322 12.57 -3.79 12.33
N LEU A 323 11.55 -4.54 11.89
CA LEU A 323 11.69 -5.47 10.77
C LEU A 323 11.77 -4.75 9.42
N ILE A 324 10.94 -3.72 9.18
CA ILE A 324 11.01 -2.97 7.92
C ILE A 324 12.29 -2.14 7.81
N GLU A 325 12.78 -1.58 8.91
CA GLU A 325 14.08 -0.90 8.94
C GLU A 325 15.25 -1.86 8.64
N ALA A 326 15.20 -3.09 9.13
CA ALA A 326 16.17 -4.11 8.76
C ALA A 326 16.11 -4.45 7.27
N VAL A 327 14.89 -4.65 6.73
CA VAL A 327 14.68 -4.88 5.29
C VAL A 327 15.14 -3.67 4.46
N ASN A 328 14.94 -2.45 4.93
CA ASN A 328 15.38 -1.24 4.24
C ASN A 328 16.91 -1.19 4.12
N ARG A 329 17.63 -1.40 5.21
CA ARG A 329 19.11 -1.40 5.21
C ARG A 329 19.69 -2.47 4.29
N GLU A 330 19.12 -3.67 4.29
CA GLU A 330 19.72 -4.82 3.63
C GLU A 330 19.22 -5.01 2.19
N TYR A 331 18.01 -4.55 1.88
CA TYR A 331 17.32 -4.84 0.64
C TYR A 331 16.73 -3.62 -0.08
N ALA A 332 15.83 -2.87 0.54
CA ALA A 332 15.11 -1.79 -0.14
C ALA A 332 16.04 -0.67 -0.64
N SER A 333 17.12 -0.37 0.10
CA SER A 333 18.15 0.60 -0.31
C SER A 333 18.83 0.24 -1.64
N LYS A 334 18.89 -1.06 -1.98
CA LYS A 334 19.41 -1.54 -3.27
C LYS A 334 18.35 -1.49 -4.38
N LEU A 335 17.06 -1.67 -4.02
CA LEU A 335 15.95 -1.55 -4.97
C LEU A 335 15.67 -0.10 -5.37
N PHE A 336 15.81 0.83 -4.43
CA PHE A 336 15.51 2.25 -4.58
C PHE A 336 16.69 3.11 -4.10
N PRO A 337 17.82 3.13 -4.86
CA PRO A 337 19.04 3.82 -4.45
C PRO A 337 18.80 5.32 -4.26
N GLY A 338 19.20 5.83 -3.07
CA GLY A 338 19.04 7.25 -2.72
C GLY A 338 17.64 7.66 -2.27
N GLU A 339 16.64 6.78 -2.32
CA GLU A 339 15.26 7.06 -1.94
C GLU A 339 14.84 6.37 -0.63
N VAL A 340 15.56 5.33 -0.22
CA VAL A 340 15.35 4.57 1.03
C VAL A 340 16.60 4.69 1.89
N ARG A 341 16.43 5.00 3.19
CA ARG A 341 17.51 5.20 4.17
C ARG A 341 17.62 4.05 5.17
#